data_8daf8faed14e7395575ff75f7c76f89e
#
_entry.id   8daf8faed14e7395575ff75f7c76f89e
#
_cell.length_a   1.000
_cell.length_b   1.000
_cell.length_c   1.000
_cell.angle_alpha   90.00
_cell.angle_beta   90.00
_cell.angle_gamma   90.00
#
_symmetry.space_group_name_H-M   'P 1'
#
loop_
_entity.id
_entity.type
_entity.pdbx_description
1 polymer ?
#
loop_
_entity_poly.entity_id
_entity_poly.type
_entity_poly.pdbx_seq_one_letter_code
_entity_poly.pdbx_strand_id
1 'polypeptide(L)'
;VDIVDYPGEWLTDLALLEQSYRDWASAAISHVKARPSGQAAKAFLTFLETFRGQRNGDAKTLLAETGTYDDEKIALEGAALFTAYLAEARSANGGIATLSPGRFLMPGDHEGSPLLTFFPFQALNNTSRSSNEGERSTDTDLPSRSLTALLERRFESYKSHIVRPFFRDHFSRIDRQVVLVDALGAMNGGPAAVADLERALVGALTAFRPGTNTWLSSLLNKRVDHLLFAATKADHLHHGDHDKLEALLRYITDRAIARAETAGANVRVMAIAALRATREATAKSGKDELACIMGTPLPGETIDGRVFDGKTEVAIFPGDLPEDPTQAFANLSETSRPGRTDEIDIIRFRPPRLALGASDGQPVAMPHIRLDRALDFLIGDLIQ
;
A
#
# COMPACT_ATOMS: atom_id res chain seq x y z
N VAL A 1 -10.32 -19.69 -17.96
CA VAL A 1 -10.02 -18.87 -16.76
C VAL A 1 -9.07 -17.77 -17.19
N ASP A 2 -9.48 -16.51 -17.00
CA ASP A 2 -8.63 -15.35 -17.25
C ASP A 2 -8.02 -14.92 -15.91
N ILE A 3 -6.71 -14.78 -15.88
CA ILE A 3 -5.97 -14.30 -14.69
C ILE A 3 -5.56 -12.87 -14.99
N VAL A 4 -5.99 -11.94 -14.13
CA VAL A 4 -5.63 -10.54 -14.23
C VAL A 4 -4.77 -10.17 -13.03
N ASP A 5 -3.55 -9.73 -13.28
CA ASP A 5 -2.64 -9.17 -12.29
C ASP A 5 -2.60 -7.65 -12.45
N TYR A 6 -2.67 -6.94 -11.34
CA TYR A 6 -2.57 -5.48 -11.31
C TYR A 6 -1.83 -5.02 -10.05
N PRO A 7 -1.11 -3.89 -10.14
CA PRO A 7 -0.40 -3.36 -8.98
C PRO A 7 -1.36 -3.06 -7.83
N GLY A 8 -1.00 -3.48 -6.62
CA GLY A 8 -1.80 -3.22 -5.42
C GLY A 8 -2.06 -1.73 -5.17
N GLU A 9 -1.16 -0.87 -5.65
CA GLU A 9 -1.28 0.59 -5.60
C GLU A 9 -2.55 1.10 -6.29
N TRP A 10 -2.98 0.44 -7.37
CA TRP A 10 -4.19 0.86 -8.07
C TRP A 10 -5.46 0.61 -7.26
N LEU A 11 -5.41 -0.34 -6.33
CA LEU A 11 -6.52 -0.59 -5.42
C LEU A 11 -6.71 0.54 -4.41
N THR A 12 -5.64 1.21 -4.00
CA THR A 12 -5.74 2.34 -3.07
C THR A 12 -6.50 3.52 -3.69
N ASP A 13 -6.50 3.63 -5.02
CA ASP A 13 -7.20 4.68 -5.74
C ASP A 13 -8.72 4.50 -5.73
N LEU A 14 -9.21 3.28 -5.51
CA LEU A 14 -10.65 3.03 -5.43
C LEU A 14 -11.30 3.83 -4.29
N ALA A 15 -10.59 4.05 -3.18
CA ALA A 15 -11.06 4.86 -2.08
C ALA A 15 -11.25 6.34 -2.46
N LEU A 16 -10.55 6.84 -3.50
CA LEU A 16 -10.70 8.22 -3.98
C LEU A 16 -12.05 8.49 -4.62
N LEU A 17 -12.72 7.45 -5.12
CA LEU A 17 -14.02 7.61 -5.79
C LEU A 17 -15.08 8.24 -4.90
N GLU A 18 -14.99 8.02 -3.58
CA GLU A 18 -15.93 8.55 -2.58
C GLU A 18 -15.40 9.78 -1.85
N GLN A 19 -14.20 10.27 -2.18
CA GLN A 19 -13.58 11.41 -1.52
C GLN A 19 -13.69 12.66 -2.39
N SER A 20 -13.92 13.82 -1.75
CA SER A 20 -13.71 15.10 -2.38
C SER A 20 -12.21 15.42 -2.48
N TYR A 21 -11.83 16.31 -3.40
CA TYR A 21 -10.44 16.80 -3.47
C TYR A 21 -9.99 17.40 -2.13
N ARG A 22 -10.86 18.15 -1.47
CA ARG A 22 -10.57 18.79 -0.18
C ARG A 22 -10.26 17.76 0.91
N ASP A 23 -11.07 16.70 1.03
CA ASP A 23 -10.89 15.69 2.06
C ASP A 23 -9.63 14.89 1.81
N TRP A 24 -9.40 14.48 0.56
CA TRP A 24 -8.18 13.82 0.15
C TRP A 24 -6.94 14.69 0.41
N ALA A 25 -6.94 15.94 -0.01
CA ALA A 25 -5.81 16.84 0.18
C ALA A 25 -5.51 17.08 1.66
N SER A 26 -6.55 17.21 2.51
CA SER A 26 -6.40 17.35 3.95
C SER A 26 -5.73 16.13 4.57
N ALA A 27 -6.20 14.94 4.24
CA ALA A 27 -5.64 13.68 4.73
C ALA A 27 -4.20 13.51 4.26
N ALA A 28 -3.91 13.71 2.97
CA ALA A 28 -2.58 13.58 2.40
C ALA A 28 -1.57 14.55 3.04
N ILE A 29 -1.91 15.82 3.21
CA ILE A 29 -1.04 16.80 3.89
C ILE A 29 -0.80 16.40 5.34
N SER A 30 -1.81 15.90 6.04
CA SER A 30 -1.66 15.42 7.42
C SER A 30 -0.70 14.24 7.51
N HIS A 31 -0.76 13.32 6.53
CA HIS A 31 0.18 12.21 6.43
C HIS A 31 1.63 12.67 6.22
N VAL A 32 1.85 13.61 5.29
CA VAL A 32 3.20 14.18 5.05
C VAL A 32 3.75 14.80 6.33
N LYS A 33 2.93 15.56 7.06
CA LYS A 33 3.34 16.23 8.31
C LYS A 33 3.62 15.25 9.46
N ALA A 34 2.91 14.13 9.52
CA ALA A 34 3.14 13.12 10.55
C ALA A 34 4.48 12.37 10.38
N ARG A 35 5.09 12.42 9.19
CA ARG A 35 6.34 11.72 8.85
C ARG A 35 7.33 12.64 8.13
N PRO A 36 7.83 13.69 8.78
CA PRO A 36 8.65 14.71 8.12
C PRO A 36 10.13 14.30 7.95
N SER A 37 10.51 13.07 8.27
CA SER A 37 11.91 12.65 8.35
C SER A 37 12.62 12.54 7.00
N GLY A 38 11.86 12.33 5.92
CA GLY A 38 12.38 12.15 4.57
C GLY A 38 12.77 13.46 3.88
N GLN A 39 13.69 13.37 2.92
CA GLN A 39 14.11 14.52 2.12
C GLN A 39 12.99 15.00 1.20
N ALA A 40 12.26 14.09 0.55
CA ALA A 40 11.16 14.43 -0.33
C ALA A 40 9.97 15.02 0.45
N ALA A 41 9.68 14.50 1.65
CA ALA A 41 8.67 15.07 2.54
C ALA A 41 8.97 16.52 2.89
N LYS A 42 10.23 16.83 3.26
CA LYS A 42 10.67 18.19 3.56
C LYS A 42 10.56 19.10 2.34
N ALA A 43 11.03 18.64 1.18
CA ALA A 43 10.95 19.42 -0.06
C ALA A 43 9.50 19.76 -0.42
N PHE A 44 8.60 18.79 -0.32
CA PHE A 44 7.18 19.02 -0.60
C PHE A 44 6.52 19.97 0.41
N LEU A 45 6.82 19.85 1.71
CA LEU A 45 6.28 20.77 2.73
C LEU A 45 6.79 22.20 2.53
N THR A 46 8.09 22.37 2.24
CA THR A 46 8.69 23.70 1.93
C THR A 46 8.01 24.29 0.71
N PHE A 47 7.80 23.51 -0.34
CA PHE A 47 7.05 23.95 -1.52
C PHE A 47 5.65 24.44 -1.17
N LEU A 48 4.90 23.69 -0.35
CA LEU A 48 3.56 24.11 0.11
C LEU A 48 3.60 25.41 0.93
N GLU A 49 4.62 25.60 1.77
CA GLU A 49 4.78 26.79 2.60
C GLU A 49 5.09 28.03 1.75
N THR A 50 5.89 27.89 0.71
CA THR A 50 6.18 28.96 -0.25
C THR A 50 4.90 29.58 -0.82
N PHE A 51 3.93 28.74 -1.21
CA PHE A 51 2.65 29.21 -1.73
C PHE A 51 1.68 29.68 -0.66
N ARG A 52 1.82 29.24 0.59
CA ARG A 52 1.03 29.74 1.73
C ARG A 52 1.46 31.14 2.16
N GLY A 53 2.78 31.42 2.20
CA GLY A 53 3.34 32.72 2.59
C GLY A 53 3.04 33.84 1.60
N GLN A 54 3.02 33.53 0.31
CA GLN A 54 2.85 34.50 -0.75
C GLN A 54 1.47 35.17 -0.82
N ARG A 55 0.43 34.62 -0.20
CA ARG A 55 -0.94 35.18 -0.16
C ARG A 55 -1.13 36.23 0.95
N ASN A 56 -0.21 36.36 1.91
CA ASN A 56 -0.32 37.31 3.06
C ASN A 56 0.34 38.65 2.84
N GLY A 57 0.57 39.08 1.61
CA GLY A 57 1.03 40.48 1.35
C GLY A 57 2.44 40.61 0.78
N ASP A 58 3.33 39.64 0.95
CA ASP A 58 4.71 39.64 0.40
C ASP A 58 4.76 39.15 -1.05
N ALA A 59 3.62 38.73 -1.60
CA ALA A 59 3.47 38.26 -2.99
C ALA A 59 3.84 39.36 -4.04
N LYS A 60 3.89 40.62 -3.65
CA LYS A 60 4.25 41.72 -4.56
C LYS A 60 5.71 41.69 -5.00
N THR A 61 6.63 41.14 -4.23
CA THR A 61 8.06 41.22 -4.53
C THR A 61 8.50 40.16 -5.56
N LEU A 62 7.91 38.99 -5.57
CA LEU A 62 8.20 37.96 -6.59
C LEU A 62 7.34 38.08 -7.85
N LEU A 63 6.15 38.70 -7.76
CA LEU A 63 5.31 39.09 -8.90
C LEU A 63 5.91 40.21 -9.77
N ALA A 64 6.85 40.97 -9.23
CA ALA A 64 7.48 42.05 -9.95
C ALA A 64 8.49 41.60 -11.00
N GLU A 65 9.00 40.35 -10.90
CA GLU A 65 10.02 39.86 -11.83
C GLU A 65 9.50 38.95 -12.95
N THR A 66 8.30 38.30 -12.83
CA THR A 66 7.83 37.34 -13.82
C THR A 66 6.38 37.49 -14.31
N GLY A 67 5.64 38.47 -13.87
CA GLY A 67 4.40 38.97 -14.54
C GLY A 67 3.16 38.08 -14.54
N THR A 68 3.19 36.81 -14.33
CA THR A 68 2.01 35.93 -14.23
C THR A 68 2.37 34.58 -13.61
N TYR A 69 1.67 34.19 -12.55
CA TYR A 69 1.75 32.81 -12.05
C TYR A 69 1.20 31.86 -13.10
N ASP A 70 2.06 30.96 -13.57
CA ASP A 70 1.65 29.85 -14.43
C ASP A 70 1.19 28.69 -13.53
N ASP A 71 -0.14 28.62 -13.26
CA ASP A 71 -0.75 27.55 -12.47
C ASP A 71 -0.37 26.15 -13.00
N GLU A 72 -0.08 26.05 -14.30
CA GLU A 72 0.39 24.81 -14.91
C GLU A 72 1.78 24.39 -14.41
N LYS A 73 2.72 25.31 -14.37
CA LYS A 73 4.07 25.01 -13.86
C LYS A 73 4.04 24.62 -12.39
N ILE A 74 3.25 25.33 -11.59
CA ILE A 74 3.05 25.00 -10.18
C ILE A 74 2.44 23.61 -10.01
N ALA A 75 1.44 23.29 -10.84
CA ALA A 75 0.80 21.96 -10.79
C ALA A 75 1.76 20.84 -11.17
N LEU A 76 2.59 21.03 -12.19
CA LEU A 76 3.63 20.08 -12.59
C LEU A 76 4.70 19.88 -11.51
N GLU A 77 5.24 20.98 -11.00
CA GLU A 77 6.27 20.91 -9.94
C GLU A 77 5.75 20.29 -8.65
N GLY A 78 4.56 20.71 -8.20
CA GLY A 78 3.93 20.15 -7.02
C GLY A 78 3.59 18.68 -7.16
N ALA A 79 3.12 18.24 -8.33
CA ALA A 79 2.87 16.83 -8.62
C ALA A 79 4.16 16.00 -8.61
N ALA A 80 5.25 16.52 -9.19
CA ALA A 80 6.55 15.85 -9.19
C ALA A 80 7.10 15.70 -7.76
N LEU A 81 7.04 16.75 -6.94
CA LEU A 81 7.48 16.71 -5.55
C LEU A 81 6.61 15.76 -4.70
N PHE A 82 5.31 15.75 -4.93
CA PHE A 82 4.41 14.83 -4.24
C PHE A 82 4.65 13.37 -4.66
N THR A 83 4.90 13.11 -5.94
CA THR A 83 5.27 11.78 -6.45
C THR A 83 6.59 11.30 -5.81
N ALA A 84 7.59 12.17 -5.71
CA ALA A 84 8.85 11.85 -5.03
C ALA A 84 8.62 11.50 -3.54
N TYR A 85 7.75 12.23 -2.85
CA TYR A 85 7.34 11.90 -1.50
C TYR A 85 6.67 10.51 -1.41
N LEU A 86 5.73 10.21 -2.30
CA LEU A 86 5.07 8.90 -2.33
C LEU A 86 6.08 7.76 -2.53
N ALA A 87 7.05 7.94 -3.43
CA ALA A 87 8.11 6.97 -3.69
C ALA A 87 9.02 6.76 -2.47
N GLU A 88 9.45 7.85 -1.82
CA GLU A 88 10.26 7.79 -0.61
C GLU A 88 9.50 7.09 0.54
N ALA A 89 8.25 7.47 0.76
CA ALA A 89 7.41 6.89 1.80
C ALA A 89 7.15 5.38 1.60
N ARG A 90 7.04 4.95 0.34
CA ARG A 90 6.90 3.53 -0.01
C ARG A 90 8.19 2.75 0.23
N SER A 91 9.35 3.36 -0.06
CA SER A 91 10.65 2.71 0.08
C SER A 91 11.13 2.61 1.52
N ALA A 92 10.57 3.40 2.43
CA ALA A 92 10.87 3.31 3.84
C ALA A 92 10.43 1.95 4.40
N ASN A 93 11.18 1.40 5.35
CA ASN A 93 10.85 0.13 6.01
C ASN A 93 9.41 0.20 6.56
N GLY A 94 8.54 -0.69 6.06
CA GLY A 94 7.11 -0.67 6.35
C GLY A 94 6.31 0.32 5.51
N GLY A 95 6.65 0.45 4.23
CA GLY A 95 6.04 1.38 3.28
C GLY A 95 4.53 1.54 3.43
N ILE A 96 4.06 2.78 3.27
CA ILE A 96 2.66 3.13 3.51
C ILE A 96 1.79 2.55 2.41
N ALA A 97 0.99 1.54 2.74
CA ALA A 97 0.11 0.85 1.80
C ALA A 97 -1.10 1.70 1.35
N THR A 98 -1.41 2.79 2.08
CA THR A 98 -2.56 3.67 1.83
C THR A 98 -2.25 4.90 0.99
N LEU A 99 -1.00 5.06 0.49
CA LEU A 99 -0.63 6.23 -0.30
C LEU A 99 -1.32 6.22 -1.66
N SER A 100 -2.22 7.17 -1.84
CA SER A 100 -2.88 7.44 -3.12
C SER A 100 -2.58 8.87 -3.58
N PRO A 101 -2.51 9.13 -4.89
CA PRO A 101 -2.84 8.22 -6.00
C PRO A 101 -1.75 7.19 -6.32
N GLY A 102 -2.15 5.93 -6.42
CA GLY A 102 -1.23 4.83 -6.72
C GLY A 102 -0.65 4.90 -8.13
N ARG A 103 -1.41 5.46 -9.08
CA ARG A 103 -0.94 5.71 -10.45
C ARG A 103 0.21 6.70 -10.55
N PHE A 104 0.47 7.51 -9.53
CA PHE A 104 1.66 8.35 -9.50
C PHE A 104 2.94 7.52 -9.36
N LEU A 105 2.86 6.38 -8.66
CA LEU A 105 3.98 5.45 -8.49
C LEU A 105 4.08 4.42 -9.61
N MET A 106 2.92 4.04 -10.16
CA MET A 106 2.80 3.01 -11.21
C MET A 106 1.87 3.53 -12.31
N PRO A 107 2.31 4.52 -13.13
CA PRO A 107 1.45 5.21 -14.09
C PRO A 107 0.94 4.30 -15.21
N GLY A 108 1.68 3.26 -15.61
CA GLY A 108 1.35 2.43 -16.74
C GLY A 108 1.21 3.28 -18.02
N ASP A 109 0.15 3.05 -18.79
CA ASP A 109 -0.12 3.77 -20.06
C ASP A 109 -0.44 5.27 -19.86
N HIS A 110 -0.51 5.75 -18.61
CA HIS A 110 -0.78 7.16 -18.29
C HIS A 110 0.47 7.96 -17.96
N GLU A 111 1.66 7.41 -18.18
CA GLU A 111 2.91 8.13 -17.96
C GLU A 111 2.95 9.41 -18.79
N GLY A 112 3.30 10.54 -18.14
CA GLY A 112 3.31 11.87 -18.78
C GLY A 112 1.94 12.48 -19.02
N SER A 113 0.85 11.83 -18.63
CA SER A 113 -0.50 12.36 -18.80
C SER A 113 -0.77 13.58 -17.90
N PRO A 114 -1.45 14.63 -18.42
CA PRO A 114 -1.92 15.74 -17.58
C PRO A 114 -2.85 15.30 -16.44
N LEU A 115 -3.46 14.14 -16.55
CA LEU A 115 -4.31 13.56 -15.49
C LEU A 115 -3.52 13.21 -14.21
N LEU A 116 -2.19 13.08 -14.27
CA LEU A 116 -1.31 12.82 -13.14
C LEU A 116 -0.61 14.09 -12.61
N THR A 117 -1.06 15.27 -13.01
CA THR A 117 -0.43 16.55 -12.65
C THR A 117 -1.26 17.33 -11.63
N PHE A 118 -1.57 16.69 -10.49
CA PHE A 118 -2.20 17.33 -9.34
C PHE A 118 -1.50 16.93 -8.04
N PHE A 119 -1.68 17.68 -7.00
CA PHE A 119 -1.08 17.42 -5.69
C PHE A 119 -2.01 17.92 -4.58
N PRO A 120 -1.87 17.45 -3.32
CA PRO A 120 -2.69 17.93 -2.21
C PRO A 120 -2.32 19.35 -1.83
N PHE A 121 -3.28 20.27 -2.00
CA PHE A 121 -3.12 21.69 -1.69
C PHE A 121 -4.35 22.22 -0.95
N GLN A 122 -4.11 22.97 0.13
CA GLN A 122 -5.15 23.67 0.87
C GLN A 122 -4.85 25.15 0.84
N ALA A 123 -5.70 25.92 0.17
CA ALA A 123 -5.70 27.36 0.32
C ALA A 123 -6.09 27.74 1.76
N LEU A 124 -5.37 28.66 2.38
CA LEU A 124 -5.79 29.21 3.66
C LEU A 124 -7.13 29.92 3.47
N ASN A 125 -8.20 29.34 3.94
CA ASN A 125 -9.46 30.06 4.07
C ASN A 125 -9.25 31.08 5.18
N ASN A 126 -9.23 32.37 4.86
CA ASN A 126 -9.43 33.43 5.84
C ASN A 126 -10.86 33.35 6.36
N THR A 127 -11.14 32.42 7.29
CA THR A 127 -12.33 32.43 8.14
C THR A 127 -12.11 33.42 9.28
N SER A 128 -11.82 34.65 8.96
CA SER A 128 -12.09 35.82 9.79
C SER A 128 -12.86 36.83 8.97
N ARG A 129 -13.97 36.39 8.37
CA ARG A 129 -15.05 37.32 8.09
C ARG A 129 -15.94 37.37 9.30
N SER A 130 -15.76 38.42 10.06
CA SER A 130 -16.72 38.97 11.00
C SER A 130 -18.16 38.71 10.53
N SER A 131 -18.95 38.16 11.43
CA SER A 131 -20.39 38.06 11.35
C SER A 131 -21.01 39.48 11.17
N ASN A 132 -21.12 39.89 9.92
CA ASN A 132 -22.09 40.93 9.56
C ASN A 132 -23.01 40.32 8.51
N GLU A 133 -24.23 40.10 8.98
CA GLU A 133 -25.39 39.66 8.21
C GLU A 133 -25.62 40.58 7.01
N GLY A 134 -25.86 39.99 5.83
CA GLY A 134 -26.60 40.67 4.82
C GLY A 134 -26.18 40.54 3.36
N GLU A 135 -25.23 39.69 2.95
CA GLU A 135 -25.04 39.40 1.50
C GLU A 135 -25.00 37.91 1.23
N ARG A 136 -26.07 37.41 0.62
CA ARG A 136 -26.10 36.13 -0.08
C ARG A 136 -25.07 36.18 -1.20
N SER A 137 -23.81 35.80 -0.92
CA SER A 137 -22.88 35.44 -1.97
C SER A 137 -23.29 34.06 -2.50
N THR A 138 -23.89 34.07 -3.67
CA THR A 138 -24.08 32.87 -4.49
C THR A 138 -22.71 32.25 -4.74
N ASP A 139 -22.55 31.02 -4.30
CA ASP A 139 -21.32 30.20 -4.30
C ASP A 139 -20.91 29.74 -5.72
N THR A 140 -21.16 30.59 -6.73
CA THR A 140 -21.05 30.22 -8.16
C THR A 140 -19.90 30.85 -8.92
N ASP A 141 -19.10 31.75 -8.30
CA ASP A 141 -18.05 32.42 -9.04
C ASP A 141 -16.70 32.43 -8.29
N LEU A 142 -16.17 31.24 -7.99
CA LEU A 142 -14.71 31.11 -7.89
C LEU A 142 -14.15 31.21 -9.29
N PRO A 143 -13.26 32.18 -9.59
CA PRO A 143 -12.69 32.28 -10.93
C PRO A 143 -12.07 30.94 -11.31
N SER A 144 -12.46 30.41 -12.47
CA SER A 144 -12.00 29.14 -13.06
C SER A 144 -10.46 29.06 -13.28
N ARG A 145 -9.72 30.05 -12.80
CA ARG A 145 -8.28 30.24 -12.91
C ARG A 145 -7.53 30.12 -11.59
N SER A 146 -8.12 29.69 -10.48
CA SER A 146 -7.34 29.48 -9.27
C SER A 146 -6.64 28.11 -9.32
N LEU A 147 -5.41 28.06 -8.83
CA LEU A 147 -4.64 26.80 -8.71
C LEU A 147 -5.47 25.67 -8.03
N THR A 148 -6.22 25.99 -6.98
CA THR A 148 -7.09 25.04 -6.30
C THR A 148 -8.15 24.44 -7.25
N ALA A 149 -8.80 25.30 -8.05
CA ALA A 149 -9.81 24.83 -9.02
C ALA A 149 -9.18 23.99 -10.15
N LEU A 150 -7.94 24.30 -10.56
CA LEU A 150 -7.20 23.48 -11.52
C LEU A 150 -6.90 22.10 -10.96
N LEU A 151 -6.37 22.03 -9.73
CA LEU A 151 -6.01 20.77 -9.07
C LEU A 151 -7.25 19.92 -8.79
N GLU A 152 -8.35 20.52 -8.33
CA GLU A 152 -9.62 19.83 -8.12
C GLU A 152 -10.18 19.25 -9.43
N ARG A 153 -10.18 20.01 -10.53
CA ARG A 153 -10.60 19.49 -11.83
C ARG A 153 -9.75 18.32 -12.29
N ARG A 154 -8.44 18.36 -12.07
CA ARG A 154 -7.53 17.26 -12.42
C ARG A 154 -7.78 16.04 -11.58
N PHE A 155 -7.99 16.21 -10.28
CA PHE A 155 -8.37 15.12 -9.37
C PHE A 155 -9.69 14.47 -9.82
N GLU A 156 -10.73 15.24 -10.13
CA GLU A 156 -12.00 14.70 -10.63
C GLU A 156 -11.83 14.05 -12.01
N SER A 157 -11.00 14.62 -12.89
CA SER A 157 -10.66 14.02 -14.17
C SER A 157 -9.90 12.70 -14.00
N TYR A 158 -8.97 12.64 -13.06
CA TYR A 158 -8.28 11.40 -12.68
C TYR A 158 -9.27 10.32 -12.25
N LYS A 159 -10.19 10.63 -11.35
CA LYS A 159 -11.25 9.72 -10.91
C LYS A 159 -12.11 9.22 -12.06
N SER A 160 -12.52 10.13 -12.95
CA SER A 160 -13.46 9.81 -14.04
C SER A 160 -12.82 9.06 -15.20
N HIS A 161 -11.56 9.34 -15.53
CA HIS A 161 -10.91 8.78 -16.73
C HIS A 161 -9.94 7.64 -16.43
N ILE A 162 -9.47 7.50 -15.18
CA ILE A 162 -8.53 6.45 -14.79
C ILE A 162 -9.18 5.50 -13.79
N VAL A 163 -9.64 6.00 -12.64
CA VAL A 163 -10.06 5.11 -11.54
C VAL A 163 -11.41 4.42 -11.85
N ARG A 164 -12.42 5.17 -12.35
CA ARG A 164 -13.72 4.58 -12.70
C ARG A 164 -13.66 3.56 -13.84
N PRO A 165 -12.95 3.80 -14.95
CA PRO A 165 -12.80 2.78 -15.99
C PRO A 165 -12.10 1.52 -15.47
N PHE A 166 -11.02 1.66 -14.69
CA PHE A 166 -10.35 0.52 -14.08
C PHE A 166 -11.32 -0.30 -13.22
N PHE A 167 -12.08 0.35 -12.35
CA PHE A 167 -13.07 -0.31 -11.53
C PHE A 167 -14.12 -1.04 -12.38
N ARG A 168 -14.76 -0.33 -13.34
CA ARG A 168 -15.86 -0.85 -14.15
C ARG A 168 -15.44 -1.98 -15.10
N ASP A 169 -14.30 -1.81 -15.75
CA ASP A 169 -13.92 -2.66 -16.88
C ASP A 169 -13.10 -3.87 -16.46
N HIS A 170 -12.43 -3.78 -15.30
CA HIS A 170 -11.56 -4.84 -14.76
C HIS A 170 -12.06 -5.33 -13.41
N PHE A 171 -12.00 -4.51 -12.38
CA PHE A 171 -12.18 -4.91 -11.00
C PHE A 171 -13.59 -5.45 -10.69
N SER A 172 -14.64 -4.81 -11.18
CA SER A 172 -16.04 -5.22 -10.96
C SER A 172 -16.43 -6.53 -11.66
N ARG A 173 -15.56 -7.07 -12.51
CA ARG A 173 -15.79 -8.32 -13.26
C ARG A 173 -15.11 -9.54 -12.63
N ILE A 174 -14.33 -9.33 -11.58
CA ILE A 174 -13.61 -10.40 -10.90
C ILE A 174 -14.58 -11.26 -10.12
N ASP A 175 -14.56 -12.56 -10.37
CA ASP A 175 -15.37 -13.55 -9.65
C ASP A 175 -14.61 -14.11 -8.44
N ARG A 176 -13.29 -14.21 -8.56
CA ARG A 176 -12.41 -14.83 -7.57
C ARG A 176 -11.16 -14.01 -7.43
N GLN A 177 -10.78 -13.76 -6.20
CA GLN A 177 -9.68 -12.85 -5.94
C GLN A 177 -8.72 -13.42 -4.90
N VAL A 178 -7.45 -13.21 -5.14
CA VAL A 178 -6.40 -13.32 -4.12
C VAL A 178 -5.88 -11.93 -3.77
N VAL A 179 -5.83 -11.63 -2.49
CA VAL A 179 -5.21 -10.42 -1.95
C VAL A 179 -3.90 -10.83 -1.30
N LEU A 180 -2.80 -10.50 -1.95
CA LEU A 180 -1.46 -10.79 -1.44
C LEU A 180 -1.08 -9.74 -0.39
N VAL A 181 -0.74 -10.19 0.81
CA VAL A 181 -0.45 -9.31 1.94
C VAL A 181 0.94 -9.62 2.50
N ASP A 182 1.82 -8.64 2.51
CA ASP A 182 3.11 -8.72 3.20
C ASP A 182 2.95 -8.36 4.68
N ALA A 183 2.34 -9.27 5.45
CA ALA A 183 2.10 -9.07 6.87
C ALA A 183 3.41 -8.98 7.67
N LEU A 184 4.41 -9.78 7.30
CA LEU A 184 5.73 -9.76 7.93
C LEU A 184 6.45 -8.42 7.70
N GLY A 185 6.41 -7.91 6.46
CA GLY A 185 6.98 -6.59 6.15
C GLY A 185 6.29 -5.45 6.91
N ALA A 186 4.95 -5.53 7.09
CA ALA A 186 4.23 -4.54 7.88
C ALA A 186 4.61 -4.61 9.37
N MET A 187 4.78 -5.82 9.94
CA MET A 187 5.27 -5.98 11.31
C MET A 187 6.67 -5.39 11.48
N ASN A 188 7.59 -5.69 10.58
CA ASN A 188 8.94 -5.14 10.58
C ASN A 188 8.95 -3.61 10.48
N GLY A 189 7.95 -3.01 9.82
CA GLY A 189 7.74 -1.57 9.75
C GLY A 189 7.11 -0.94 10.99
N GLY A 190 6.69 -1.75 11.97
CA GLY A 190 6.14 -1.31 13.25
C GLY A 190 4.65 -0.95 13.23
N PRO A 191 4.12 -0.44 14.35
CA PRO A 191 2.66 -0.25 14.56
C PRO A 191 2.00 0.64 13.51
N ALA A 192 2.71 1.67 13.04
CA ALA A 192 2.19 2.59 12.03
C ALA A 192 2.01 1.91 10.67
N ALA A 193 2.93 1.02 10.29
CA ALA A 193 2.85 0.27 9.04
C ALA A 193 1.71 -0.76 9.08
N VAL A 194 1.50 -1.41 10.21
CA VAL A 194 0.37 -2.33 10.41
C VAL A 194 -0.97 -1.59 10.33
N ALA A 195 -1.09 -0.45 11.01
CA ALA A 195 -2.31 0.38 10.94
C ALA A 195 -2.57 0.91 9.52
N ASP A 196 -1.52 1.22 8.76
CA ASP A 196 -1.64 1.62 7.36
C ASP A 196 -2.10 0.45 6.48
N LEU A 197 -1.57 -0.75 6.72
CA LEU A 197 -1.99 -1.97 6.01
C LEU A 197 -3.46 -2.29 6.28
N GLU A 198 -3.91 -2.25 7.54
CA GLU A 198 -5.32 -2.45 7.90
C GLU A 198 -6.21 -1.45 7.16
N ARG A 199 -5.85 -0.15 7.16
CA ARG A 199 -6.62 0.88 6.46
C ARG A 199 -6.66 0.66 4.95
N ALA A 200 -5.54 0.26 4.34
CA ALA A 200 -5.47 -0.05 2.92
C ALA A 200 -6.40 -1.20 2.54
N LEU A 201 -6.36 -2.28 3.31
CA LEU A 201 -7.21 -3.45 3.09
C LEU A 201 -8.69 -3.12 3.28
N VAL A 202 -9.03 -2.37 4.33
CA VAL A 202 -10.41 -1.88 4.55
C VAL A 202 -10.83 -0.97 3.40
N GLY A 203 -9.98 -0.06 2.93
CA GLY A 203 -10.24 0.86 1.82
C GLY A 203 -10.45 0.13 0.50
N ALA A 204 -9.56 -0.80 0.15
CA ALA A 204 -9.69 -1.63 -1.04
C ALA A 204 -11.01 -2.43 -1.04
N LEU A 205 -11.41 -2.94 0.11
CA LEU A 205 -12.62 -3.75 0.25
C LEU A 205 -13.91 -2.94 0.43
N THR A 206 -13.84 -1.64 0.73
CA THR A 206 -15.02 -0.77 0.62
C THR A 206 -15.51 -0.66 -0.82
N ALA A 207 -14.64 -0.82 -1.80
CA ALA A 207 -15.03 -0.91 -3.20
C ALA A 207 -15.88 -2.16 -3.54
N PHE A 208 -15.88 -3.20 -2.67
CA PHE A 208 -16.76 -4.38 -2.77
C PHE A 208 -18.17 -4.16 -2.18
N ARG A 209 -18.41 -3.04 -1.49
CA ARG A 209 -19.76 -2.72 -0.99
C ARG A 209 -20.46 -1.71 -1.87
N PRO A 210 -21.54 -2.07 -2.51
CA PRO A 210 -22.54 -1.09 -2.85
C PRO A 210 -23.23 -0.64 -1.55
N GLY A 211 -22.90 0.56 -1.07
CA GLY A 211 -23.84 1.28 -0.19
C GLY A 211 -25.16 1.41 -0.95
N THR A 212 -26.28 1.37 -0.23
CA THR A 212 -27.64 1.34 -0.81
C THR A 212 -28.00 2.52 -1.71
N ASN A 213 -27.09 3.51 -1.88
CA ASN A 213 -27.32 4.74 -2.65
C ASN A 213 -26.09 5.27 -3.39
N THR A 214 -25.05 4.46 -3.67
CA THR A 214 -23.89 4.92 -4.44
C THR A 214 -23.97 4.41 -5.88
N TRP A 215 -23.42 5.19 -6.84
CA TRP A 215 -23.32 4.79 -8.26
C TRP A 215 -22.53 3.46 -8.43
N LEU A 216 -21.65 3.13 -7.47
CA LEU A 216 -20.94 1.85 -7.38
C LEU A 216 -21.91 0.67 -7.23
N SER A 217 -23.04 0.84 -6.52
CA SER A 217 -24.03 -0.21 -6.33
C SER A 217 -24.73 -0.63 -7.62
N SER A 218 -24.86 0.29 -8.57
CA SER A 218 -25.48 0.00 -9.86
C SER A 218 -24.55 -0.68 -10.87
N LEU A 219 -23.23 -0.66 -10.61
CA LEU A 219 -22.21 -1.27 -11.47
C LEU A 219 -21.75 -2.66 -11.01
N LEU A 220 -22.02 -3.01 -9.74
CA LEU A 220 -21.67 -4.33 -9.19
C LEU A 220 -22.76 -5.35 -9.46
N ASN A 221 -22.82 -5.84 -10.69
CA ASN A 221 -23.72 -6.95 -11.05
C ASN A 221 -23.18 -8.34 -10.67
N LYS A 222 -21.92 -8.43 -10.28
CA LYS A 222 -21.25 -9.69 -9.97
C LYS A 222 -20.60 -9.65 -8.60
N ARG A 223 -20.78 -10.72 -7.82
CA ARG A 223 -20.19 -10.89 -6.48
C ARG A 223 -18.86 -11.59 -6.64
N VAL A 224 -17.89 -11.25 -5.79
CA VAL A 224 -16.71 -12.11 -5.61
C VAL A 224 -17.16 -13.35 -4.86
N ASP A 225 -17.08 -14.51 -5.50
CA ASP A 225 -17.51 -15.78 -4.91
C ASP A 225 -16.46 -16.34 -3.93
N HIS A 226 -15.17 -16.27 -4.31
CA HIS A 226 -14.05 -16.72 -3.49
C HIS A 226 -13.04 -15.59 -3.30
N LEU A 227 -12.71 -15.29 -2.04
CA LEU A 227 -11.72 -14.31 -1.65
C LEU A 227 -10.66 -14.95 -0.77
N LEU A 228 -9.42 -14.97 -1.24
CA LEU A 228 -8.27 -15.46 -0.48
C LEU A 228 -7.42 -14.29 0.00
N PHE A 229 -7.26 -14.13 1.31
CA PHE A 229 -6.20 -13.33 1.88
C PHE A 229 -4.97 -14.22 2.05
N ALA A 230 -3.90 -13.90 1.37
CA ALA A 230 -2.68 -14.68 1.37
C ALA A 230 -1.53 -13.92 2.02
N ALA A 231 -1.11 -14.35 3.22
CA ALA A 231 0.12 -13.88 3.83
C ALA A 231 1.29 -14.40 3.01
N THR A 232 1.99 -13.51 2.34
CA THR A 232 3.13 -13.86 1.48
C THR A 232 4.38 -14.10 2.28
N LYS A 233 5.41 -14.68 1.65
CA LYS A 233 6.73 -14.93 2.24
C LYS A 233 6.70 -15.91 3.42
N ALA A 234 5.79 -16.88 3.41
CA ALA A 234 5.74 -17.92 4.44
C ALA A 234 7.05 -18.71 4.57
N ASP A 235 7.85 -18.74 3.51
CA ASP A 235 9.19 -19.33 3.50
C ASP A 235 10.22 -18.57 4.32
N HIS A 236 9.92 -17.34 4.78
CA HIS A 236 10.76 -16.59 5.71
C HIS A 236 10.58 -17.03 7.17
N LEU A 237 9.66 -17.96 7.42
CA LEU A 237 9.40 -18.56 8.73
C LEU A 237 9.56 -20.07 8.65
N HIS A 238 9.80 -20.70 9.82
CA HIS A 238 9.70 -22.13 9.96
C HIS A 238 8.22 -22.57 9.85
N HIS A 239 7.96 -23.80 9.39
CA HIS A 239 6.58 -24.28 9.18
C HIS A 239 5.71 -24.24 10.44
N GLY A 240 6.31 -24.34 11.63
CA GLY A 240 5.61 -24.23 12.90
C GLY A 240 4.93 -22.87 13.13
N ASP A 241 5.37 -21.80 12.42
CA ASP A 241 4.82 -20.47 12.54
C ASP A 241 3.86 -20.09 11.40
N HIS A 242 3.65 -20.98 10.42
CA HIS A 242 2.74 -20.65 9.32
C HIS A 242 1.30 -20.42 9.78
N ASP A 243 0.81 -21.20 10.75
CA ASP A 243 -0.55 -21.04 11.27
C ASP A 243 -0.67 -19.77 12.14
N LYS A 244 0.41 -19.38 12.82
CA LYS A 244 0.49 -18.10 13.56
C LYS A 244 0.49 -16.93 12.59
N LEU A 245 1.17 -17.04 11.45
CA LEU A 245 1.13 -16.04 10.39
C LEU A 245 -0.28 -15.89 9.78
N GLU A 246 -1.00 -16.98 9.60
CA GLU A 246 -2.41 -16.95 9.18
C GLU A 246 -3.30 -16.27 10.23
N ALA A 247 -3.11 -16.58 11.50
CA ALA A 247 -3.84 -15.97 12.62
C ALA A 247 -3.57 -14.45 12.68
N LEU A 248 -2.32 -14.04 12.50
CA LEU A 248 -1.92 -12.65 12.44
C LEU A 248 -2.60 -11.92 11.27
N LEU A 249 -2.53 -12.50 10.05
CA LEU A 249 -3.19 -11.90 8.89
C LEU A 249 -4.71 -11.82 9.10
N ARG A 250 -5.33 -12.86 9.66
CA ARG A 250 -6.76 -12.85 10.01
C ARG A 250 -7.11 -11.70 10.96
N TYR A 251 -6.28 -11.47 11.96
CA TYR A 251 -6.47 -10.36 12.90
C TYR A 251 -6.41 -9.00 12.19
N ILE A 252 -5.39 -8.77 11.34
CA ILE A 252 -5.25 -7.52 10.56
C ILE A 252 -6.45 -7.32 9.61
N THR A 253 -6.98 -8.42 9.06
CA THR A 253 -8.02 -8.40 8.02
C THR A 253 -9.43 -8.61 8.55
N ASP A 254 -9.63 -8.75 9.86
CA ASP A 254 -10.91 -9.12 10.48
C ASP A 254 -12.10 -8.29 9.98
N ARG A 255 -11.96 -6.96 9.98
CA ARG A 255 -13.01 -6.06 9.45
C ARG A 255 -13.27 -6.26 7.96
N ALA A 256 -12.23 -6.58 7.22
CA ALA A 256 -12.30 -6.81 5.79
C ALA A 256 -12.99 -8.13 5.49
N ILE A 257 -12.65 -9.19 6.23
CA ILE A 257 -13.26 -10.52 6.16
C ILE A 257 -14.76 -10.41 6.48
N ALA A 258 -15.12 -9.82 7.62
CA ALA A 258 -16.50 -9.67 8.03
C ALA A 258 -17.36 -8.95 6.97
N ARG A 259 -16.80 -7.97 6.29
CA ARG A 259 -17.47 -7.27 5.18
C ARG A 259 -17.66 -8.17 3.96
N ALA A 260 -16.62 -8.89 3.55
CA ALA A 260 -16.68 -9.79 2.41
C ALA A 260 -17.68 -10.93 2.63
N GLU A 261 -17.68 -11.55 3.81
CA GLU A 261 -18.62 -12.60 4.21
C GLU A 261 -20.06 -12.07 4.25
N THR A 262 -20.27 -10.86 4.79
CA THR A 262 -21.59 -10.20 4.77
C THR A 262 -22.07 -9.95 3.33
N ALA A 263 -21.15 -9.70 2.41
CA ALA A 263 -21.44 -9.59 0.99
C ALA A 263 -21.67 -10.97 0.33
N GLY A 264 -21.42 -12.10 1.04
CA GLY A 264 -21.64 -13.47 0.62
C GLY A 264 -20.45 -14.10 -0.09
N ALA A 265 -19.25 -13.57 0.06
CA ALA A 265 -18.03 -14.21 -0.40
C ALA A 265 -17.64 -15.36 0.52
N ASN A 266 -17.12 -16.45 -0.06
CA ASN A 266 -16.40 -17.47 0.68
C ASN A 266 -14.96 -16.97 0.89
N VAL A 267 -14.59 -16.74 2.16
CA VAL A 267 -13.30 -16.14 2.49
C VAL A 267 -12.37 -17.15 3.13
N ARG A 268 -11.11 -17.18 2.68
CA ARG A 268 -10.03 -17.94 3.33
C ARG A 268 -8.84 -17.06 3.61
N VAL A 269 -8.05 -17.45 4.61
CA VAL A 269 -6.75 -16.87 4.94
C VAL A 269 -5.73 -18.01 4.87
N MET A 270 -4.60 -17.78 4.18
CA MET A 270 -3.52 -18.75 4.07
C MET A 270 -2.16 -18.06 4.12
N ALA A 271 -1.18 -18.72 4.75
CA ALA A 271 0.23 -18.37 4.62
C ALA A 271 0.79 -19.10 3.40
N ILE A 272 1.34 -18.35 2.44
CA ILE A 272 1.84 -18.91 1.18
C ILE A 272 3.22 -18.40 0.82
N ALA A 273 3.95 -19.19 0.04
CA ALA A 273 5.09 -18.73 -0.74
C ALA A 273 4.94 -19.26 -2.17
N ALA A 274 4.75 -18.37 -3.13
CA ALA A 274 4.63 -18.76 -4.54
C ALA A 274 5.96 -19.31 -5.08
N LEU A 275 7.08 -18.80 -4.55
CA LEU A 275 8.42 -19.30 -4.80
C LEU A 275 9.15 -19.43 -3.45
N ARG A 276 9.54 -20.63 -3.08
CA ARG A 276 10.27 -20.90 -1.84
C ARG A 276 11.76 -20.60 -2.01
N ALA A 277 12.23 -19.53 -1.40
CA ALA A 277 13.62 -19.08 -1.46
C ALA A 277 14.49 -19.69 -0.35
N THR A 278 13.87 -20.25 0.70
CA THR A 278 14.54 -20.85 1.84
C THR A 278 14.16 -22.31 2.01
N ARG A 279 14.90 -23.03 2.84
CA ARG A 279 14.57 -24.39 3.32
C ARG A 279 14.67 -24.41 4.83
N GLU A 280 13.95 -25.31 5.47
CA GLU A 280 13.98 -25.48 6.91
C GLU A 280 15.29 -26.11 7.34
N ALA A 281 15.76 -25.69 8.51
CA ALA A 281 16.94 -26.20 9.16
C ALA A 281 16.77 -26.14 10.68
N THR A 282 17.52 -26.97 11.40
CA THR A 282 17.60 -26.91 12.86
C THR A 282 19.01 -26.52 13.25
N ALA A 283 19.16 -25.52 14.10
CA ALA A 283 20.43 -25.14 14.68
C ALA A 283 20.44 -25.43 16.18
N LYS A 284 21.59 -25.81 16.73
CA LYS A 284 21.76 -25.98 18.17
C LYS A 284 22.29 -24.69 18.77
N SER A 285 21.59 -24.18 19.78
CA SER A 285 22.04 -23.07 20.61
C SER A 285 22.15 -23.56 22.07
N GLY A 286 23.34 -23.96 22.47
CA GLY A 286 23.55 -24.57 23.78
C GLY A 286 22.84 -25.92 23.88
N LYS A 287 21.81 -26.01 24.71
CA LYS A 287 20.98 -27.23 24.90
C LYS A 287 19.70 -27.19 24.08
N ASP A 288 19.35 -26.07 23.51
CA ASP A 288 18.10 -25.86 22.79
C ASP A 288 18.28 -26.06 21.29
N GLU A 289 17.25 -26.59 20.65
CA GLU A 289 17.17 -26.68 19.21
C GLU A 289 16.32 -25.50 18.71
N LEU A 290 16.91 -24.68 17.82
CA LEU A 290 16.24 -23.54 17.20
C LEU A 290 15.72 -23.94 15.83
N ALA A 291 14.46 -23.62 15.58
CA ALA A 291 13.80 -23.77 14.29
C ALA A 291 14.27 -22.67 13.32
N CYS A 292 15.22 -22.99 12.47
CA CYS A 292 15.86 -22.05 11.55
C CYS A 292 15.34 -22.20 10.13
N ILE A 293 15.55 -21.16 9.34
CA ILE A 293 15.46 -21.19 7.88
C ILE A 293 16.87 -21.05 7.29
N MET A 294 17.11 -21.70 6.17
CA MET A 294 18.37 -21.66 5.46
C MET A 294 18.16 -21.11 4.04
N GLY A 295 18.93 -20.11 3.68
CA GLY A 295 18.87 -19.50 2.35
C GLY A 295 20.07 -18.59 2.12
N THR A 296 20.12 -18.00 0.92
CA THR A 296 21.17 -17.02 0.58
C THR A 296 20.57 -15.61 0.67
N PRO A 297 20.88 -14.81 1.72
CA PRO A 297 20.41 -13.44 1.80
C PRO A 297 20.89 -12.60 0.61
N LEU A 298 20.13 -11.55 0.26
CA LEU A 298 20.58 -10.59 -0.73
C LEU A 298 21.80 -9.79 -0.23
N PRO A 299 22.66 -9.31 -1.13
CA PRO A 299 23.81 -8.50 -0.72
C PRO A 299 23.36 -7.22 -0.05
N GLY A 300 23.98 -6.89 1.08
CA GLY A 300 23.66 -5.70 1.88
C GLY A 300 22.54 -5.89 2.90
N GLU A 301 21.85 -7.02 2.94
CA GLU A 301 20.96 -7.37 4.05
C GLU A 301 21.77 -7.52 5.35
N THR A 302 21.14 -7.20 6.49
CA THR A 302 21.82 -7.21 7.80
C THR A 302 20.97 -7.85 8.87
N ILE A 303 21.60 -8.67 9.72
CA ILE A 303 21.03 -9.17 10.97
C ILE A 303 22.08 -8.99 12.05
N ASP A 304 21.74 -8.45 13.21
CA ASP A 304 22.64 -8.23 14.36
C ASP A 304 23.97 -7.58 13.98
N GLY A 305 23.92 -6.62 13.04
CA GLY A 305 25.13 -5.94 12.55
C GLY A 305 25.99 -6.75 11.57
N ARG A 306 25.64 -7.98 11.26
CA ARG A 306 26.30 -8.80 10.23
C ARG A 306 25.71 -8.46 8.86
N VAL A 307 26.55 -7.96 7.97
CA VAL A 307 26.21 -7.68 6.56
C VAL A 307 26.44 -8.94 5.72
N PHE A 308 25.46 -9.31 4.88
CA PHE A 308 25.55 -10.49 4.01
C PHE A 308 26.10 -10.13 2.63
N ASP A 309 26.87 -11.06 2.07
CA ASP A 309 27.56 -10.92 0.79
C ASP A 309 26.70 -11.25 -0.45
N GLY A 310 25.52 -11.79 -0.22
CA GLY A 310 24.62 -12.25 -1.29
C GLY A 310 25.08 -13.55 -1.99
N LYS A 311 26.04 -14.28 -1.46
CA LYS A 311 26.62 -15.49 -2.08
C LYS A 311 26.58 -16.70 -1.17
N THR A 312 26.76 -16.48 0.11
CA THR A 312 26.86 -17.54 1.12
C THR A 312 25.49 -17.92 1.64
N GLU A 313 25.17 -19.21 1.63
CA GLU A 313 23.96 -19.75 2.27
C GLU A 313 24.20 -19.77 3.77
N VAL A 314 23.20 -19.33 4.53
CA VAL A 314 23.26 -19.23 5.99
C VAL A 314 21.98 -19.75 6.61
N ALA A 315 22.10 -20.33 7.82
CA ALA A 315 20.98 -20.65 8.67
C ALA A 315 20.68 -19.42 9.54
N ILE A 316 19.41 -19.05 9.61
CA ILE A 316 18.92 -17.88 10.33
C ILE A 316 17.75 -18.33 11.18
N PHE A 317 17.75 -17.94 12.45
CA PHE A 317 16.56 -18.02 13.30
C PHE A 317 15.72 -16.78 13.05
N PRO A 318 14.53 -16.91 12.45
CA PRO A 318 13.71 -15.77 12.08
C PRO A 318 12.97 -15.13 13.26
N GLY A 319 13.10 -15.69 14.47
CA GLY A 319 12.23 -15.40 15.61
C GLY A 319 10.96 -16.25 15.56
N ASP A 320 10.23 -16.29 16.67
CA ASP A 320 8.96 -17.00 16.81
C ASP A 320 7.80 -16.00 16.78
N LEU A 321 6.78 -16.30 16.01
CA LEU A 321 5.53 -15.55 16.08
C LEU A 321 4.77 -15.91 17.36
N PRO A 322 4.16 -14.94 18.07
CA PRO A 322 3.37 -15.23 19.25
C PRO A 322 2.12 -16.03 18.89
N GLU A 323 1.67 -16.89 19.83
CA GLU A 323 0.42 -17.65 19.67
C GLU A 323 -0.81 -16.71 19.59
N ASP A 324 -0.79 -15.64 20.39
CA ASP A 324 -1.85 -14.62 20.37
C ASP A 324 -1.44 -13.46 19.45
N PRO A 325 -2.17 -13.25 18.33
CA PRO A 325 -1.87 -12.17 17.41
C PRO A 325 -1.83 -10.78 18.07
N THR A 326 -2.62 -10.56 19.14
CA THR A 326 -2.66 -9.27 19.84
C THR A 326 -1.34 -8.93 20.51
N GLN A 327 -0.57 -9.94 20.94
CA GLN A 327 0.74 -9.75 21.52
C GLN A 327 1.77 -9.27 20.51
N ALA A 328 1.66 -9.70 19.25
CA ALA A 328 2.51 -9.21 18.18
C ALA A 328 2.41 -7.68 18.05
N PHE A 329 1.21 -7.11 18.22
CA PHE A 329 0.98 -5.66 18.16
C PHE A 329 1.36 -4.93 19.44
N ALA A 330 1.17 -5.54 20.61
CA ALA A 330 1.61 -4.99 21.88
C ALA A 330 3.15 -4.87 21.92
N ASN A 331 3.86 -5.90 21.45
CA ASN A 331 5.31 -5.90 21.36
C ASN A 331 5.86 -4.84 20.42
N LEU A 332 5.18 -4.58 19.29
CA LEU A 332 5.56 -3.53 18.34
C LEU A 332 5.55 -2.13 18.96
N SER A 333 4.69 -1.86 19.93
CA SER A 333 4.61 -0.55 20.61
C SER A 333 5.76 -0.34 21.62
N GLU A 334 6.40 -1.42 22.10
CA GLU A 334 7.51 -1.38 23.06
C GLU A 334 8.90 -1.42 22.41
N THR A 335 9.01 -1.75 21.13
CA THR A 335 10.26 -2.01 20.40
C THR A 335 11.11 -0.79 20.05
N SER A 336 10.87 0.37 20.65
CA SER A 336 11.81 1.50 20.54
C SER A 336 13.11 1.32 21.36
N ARG A 337 13.43 0.10 21.84
CA ARG A 337 14.65 -0.18 22.59
C ARG A 337 15.61 -1.05 21.78
N PRO A 338 16.82 -0.54 21.43
CA PRO A 338 17.83 -1.35 20.75
C PRO A 338 18.31 -2.50 21.68
N GLY A 339 18.33 -3.73 21.17
CA GLY A 339 18.95 -4.89 21.81
C GLY A 339 18.00 -5.97 22.32
N ARG A 340 16.78 -6.11 21.80
CA ARG A 340 15.90 -7.24 22.14
C ARG A 340 16.12 -8.43 21.20
N THR A 341 16.24 -9.63 21.78
CA THR A 341 16.41 -10.91 21.09
C THR A 341 15.10 -11.47 20.48
N ASP A 342 13.97 -10.76 20.63
CA ASP A 342 12.65 -11.20 20.22
C ASP A 342 12.15 -10.47 18.95
N GLU A 343 13.03 -9.76 18.24
CA GLU A 343 12.69 -9.10 16.97
C GLU A 343 12.66 -10.14 15.85
N ILE A 344 11.59 -10.12 15.06
CA ILE A 344 11.50 -10.92 13.83
C ILE A 344 12.34 -10.22 12.78
N ASP A 345 13.50 -10.76 12.49
CA ASP A 345 14.41 -10.24 11.47
C ASP A 345 14.02 -10.76 10.09
N ILE A 346 13.29 -9.94 9.34
CA ILE A 346 12.85 -10.28 7.99
C ILE A 346 13.82 -9.68 6.99
N ILE A 347 14.65 -10.53 6.43
CA ILE A 347 15.57 -10.17 5.36
C ILE A 347 15.14 -10.78 4.04
N ARG A 348 15.64 -10.23 2.94
CA ARG A 348 15.33 -10.73 1.59
C ARG A 348 16.33 -11.79 1.18
N PHE A 349 15.83 -12.87 0.58
CA PHE A 349 16.62 -13.98 0.08
C PHE A 349 16.70 -13.96 -1.44
N ARG A 350 17.75 -14.58 -1.96
CA ARG A 350 17.86 -14.88 -3.39
C ARG A 350 16.84 -15.93 -3.77
N PRO A 351 16.20 -15.81 -4.94
CA PRO A 351 15.39 -16.89 -5.49
C PRO A 351 16.19 -18.19 -5.60
N PRO A 352 15.57 -19.36 -5.45
CA PRO A 352 16.23 -20.63 -5.61
C PRO A 352 16.80 -20.76 -7.02
N ARG A 353 17.98 -21.36 -7.13
CA ARG A 353 18.53 -21.72 -8.43
C ARG A 353 17.76 -22.93 -8.94
N LEU A 354 16.91 -22.71 -9.91
CA LEU A 354 16.24 -23.80 -10.61
C LEU A 354 17.33 -24.52 -11.42
N ALA A 355 17.44 -25.81 -11.24
CA ALA A 355 18.28 -26.64 -12.11
C ALA A 355 17.63 -26.66 -13.52
N LEU A 356 18.04 -25.73 -14.36
CA LEU A 356 17.72 -25.72 -15.79
C LEU A 356 18.49 -26.86 -16.44
N GLY A 357 18.01 -28.10 -16.30
CA GLY A 357 18.77 -29.23 -16.84
C GLY A 357 18.26 -30.61 -16.49
N ALA A 358 16.99 -30.80 -16.27
CA ALA A 358 16.41 -32.12 -16.43
C ALA A 358 16.36 -32.40 -17.93
N SER A 359 17.27 -33.22 -18.41
CA SER A 359 17.41 -33.69 -19.82
C SER A 359 16.20 -34.45 -20.36
N ASP A 360 15.12 -34.56 -19.57
CA ASP A 360 14.00 -35.48 -19.82
C ASP A 360 12.71 -34.75 -20.18
N GLY A 361 12.72 -33.44 -20.46
CA GLY A 361 11.52 -32.69 -20.85
C GLY A 361 10.44 -32.59 -19.78
N GLN A 362 10.71 -33.01 -18.54
CA GLN A 362 9.80 -32.87 -17.43
C GLN A 362 9.73 -31.40 -16.98
N PRO A 363 8.54 -30.82 -16.75
CA PRO A 363 8.41 -29.47 -16.26
C PRO A 363 9.10 -29.39 -14.89
N VAL A 364 9.99 -28.41 -14.73
CA VAL A 364 10.65 -28.15 -13.44
C VAL A 364 9.60 -27.58 -12.49
N ALA A 365 9.23 -28.37 -11.47
CA ALA A 365 8.34 -27.88 -10.42
C ALA A 365 9.07 -26.82 -9.60
N MET A 366 8.50 -25.61 -9.52
CA MET A 366 9.01 -24.58 -8.64
C MET A 366 8.60 -24.89 -7.20
N PRO A 367 9.56 -24.87 -6.24
CA PRO A 367 9.20 -25.10 -4.84
C PRO A 367 8.31 -23.97 -4.34
N HIS A 368 7.18 -24.33 -3.73
CA HIS A 368 6.20 -23.40 -3.18
C HIS A 368 5.72 -23.86 -1.79
N ILE A 369 5.01 -22.99 -1.08
CA ILE A 369 4.31 -23.31 0.16
C ILE A 369 2.83 -23.01 -0.06
N ARG A 370 1.97 -24.03 0.02
CA ARG A 370 0.50 -23.96 -0.04
C ARG A 370 -0.08 -23.29 -1.30
N LEU A 371 0.70 -23.06 -2.35
CA LEU A 371 0.19 -22.46 -3.60
C LEU A 371 -0.85 -23.36 -4.26
N ASP A 372 -0.65 -24.66 -4.22
CA ASP A 372 -1.59 -25.70 -4.67
C ASP A 372 -2.96 -25.58 -3.98
N ARG A 373 -2.97 -25.42 -2.66
CA ARG A 373 -4.20 -25.25 -1.87
C ARG A 373 -4.88 -23.91 -2.17
N ALA A 374 -4.08 -22.86 -2.41
CA ALA A 374 -4.60 -21.55 -2.79
C ALA A 374 -5.30 -21.60 -4.15
N LEU A 375 -4.70 -22.27 -5.14
CA LEU A 375 -5.29 -22.48 -6.46
C LEU A 375 -6.52 -23.38 -6.41
N ASP A 376 -6.47 -24.49 -5.65
CA ASP A 376 -7.62 -25.36 -5.44
C ASP A 376 -8.82 -24.59 -4.86
N PHE A 377 -8.59 -23.78 -3.84
CA PHE A 377 -9.64 -22.92 -3.28
C PHE A 377 -10.20 -21.91 -4.29
N LEU A 378 -9.33 -21.30 -5.10
CA LEU A 378 -9.75 -20.24 -6.02
C LEU A 378 -10.41 -20.77 -7.29
N ILE A 379 -9.91 -21.87 -7.84
CA ILE A 379 -10.32 -22.34 -9.17
C ILE A 379 -10.55 -23.85 -9.25
N GLY A 380 -10.41 -24.62 -8.17
CA GLY A 380 -10.52 -26.07 -8.18
C GLY A 380 -11.87 -26.58 -8.69
N ASP A 381 -12.96 -25.88 -8.40
CA ASP A 381 -14.31 -26.18 -8.90
C ASP A 381 -14.52 -25.86 -10.39
N LEU A 382 -13.62 -25.10 -11.02
CA LEU A 382 -13.68 -24.76 -12.45
C LEU A 382 -12.86 -25.71 -13.33
N ILE A 383 -12.00 -26.53 -12.72
CA ILE A 383 -11.02 -27.37 -13.42
C ILE A 383 -11.46 -28.87 -13.40
N GLN A 384 -12.50 -29.20 -12.65
CA GLN A 384 -13.07 -30.56 -12.55
C GLN A 384 -13.78 -30.98 -13.82
#